data_138a2c80fab884eba7ab35e14081beca
#
_entry.id   138a2c80fab884eba7ab35e14081beca
#
_cell.length_a   1.000
_cell.length_b   1.000
_cell.length_c   1.000
_cell.angle_alpha   90.00
_cell.angle_beta   90.00
_cell.angle_gamma   90.00
#
_symmetry.space_group_name_H-M   'P 1'
#
loop_
_entity.id
_entity.type
_entity.pdbx_description
1 polymer ?
#
loop_
_entity_poly.entity_id
_entity_poly.type
_entity_poly.pdbx_seq_one_letter_code
_entity_poly.pdbx_strand_id
1 'polypeptide(L)' 'MTVLVCNDTPPAIRGMLKRWFVEPKPNVLVGTVNHRTREKTLEYIRRNAPNLGMLVLATEKNSQGFSVQQFG' A
#
# COMPACT_ATOMS: atom_id res chain seq x y z
N MET A 1 -5.32 8.21 5.86
CA MET A 1 -5.58 7.53 4.57
C MET A 1 -4.29 7.03 3.97
N THR A 2 -4.33 5.87 3.35
CA THR A 2 -3.18 5.28 2.68
C THR A 2 -3.57 4.94 1.24
N VAL A 3 -2.71 5.30 0.30
CA VAL A 3 -2.89 4.98 -1.12
C VAL A 3 -1.67 4.18 -1.58
N LEU A 4 -1.93 3.03 -2.21
CA LEU A 4 -0.90 2.20 -2.82
C LEU A 4 -1.08 2.24 -4.32
N VAL A 5 -0.02 2.60 -5.04
CA VAL A 5 -0.01 2.57 -6.51
C VAL A 5 1.02 1.54 -6.92
N CYS A 6 0.55 0.44 -7.52
CA CYS A 6 1.40 -0.71 -7.84
C CYS A 6 1.58 -0.84 -9.35
N ASN A 7 2.65 -1.53 -9.76
CA ASN A 7 2.86 -1.79 -11.19
C ASN A 7 1.97 -2.93 -11.68
N ASP A 8 2.04 -4.06 -11.03
CA ASP A 8 1.35 -5.27 -11.48
C ASP A 8 1.12 -6.14 -10.26
N THR A 9 0.00 -5.88 -9.60
CA THR A 9 -0.29 -6.51 -8.32
C THR A 9 -0.60 -7.99 -8.50
N PRO A 10 0.19 -8.89 -7.89
CA PRO A 10 -0.12 -10.33 -7.95
C PRO A 10 -1.49 -10.61 -7.33
N PRO A 11 -2.24 -11.60 -7.86
CA PRO A 11 -3.57 -11.91 -7.35
C PRO A 11 -3.62 -12.20 -5.85
N ALA A 12 -2.61 -12.88 -5.30
CA ALA A 12 -2.56 -13.17 -3.88
C ALA A 12 -2.42 -11.91 -3.04
N ILE A 13 -1.59 -10.96 -3.50
CA ILE A 13 -1.41 -9.68 -2.81
C ILE A 13 -2.69 -8.85 -2.92
N ARG A 14 -3.31 -8.82 -4.11
CA ARG A 14 -4.56 -8.10 -4.32
C ARG A 14 -5.66 -8.63 -3.39
N GLY A 15 -5.78 -9.95 -3.30
CA GLY A 15 -6.77 -10.57 -2.42
C GLY A 15 -6.56 -10.21 -0.95
N MET A 16 -5.32 -10.19 -0.49
CA MET A 16 -4.99 -9.79 0.87
C MET A 16 -5.31 -8.31 1.10
N LEU A 17 -4.93 -7.45 0.17
CA LEU A 17 -5.14 -6.01 0.31
C LEU A 17 -6.62 -5.65 0.35
N LYS A 18 -7.47 -6.37 -0.35
CA LYS A 18 -8.91 -6.06 -0.39
C LYS A 18 -9.62 -6.29 0.94
N ARG A 19 -8.96 -6.84 1.94
CA ARG A 19 -9.49 -6.89 3.31
C ARG A 19 -9.53 -5.50 3.95
N TRP A 20 -8.62 -4.62 3.56
CA TRP A 20 -8.40 -3.33 4.20
C TRP A 20 -8.54 -2.16 3.23
N PHE A 21 -8.47 -2.42 1.92
CA PHE A 21 -8.42 -1.41 0.88
C PHE A 21 -9.48 -1.67 -0.16
N VAL A 22 -9.92 -0.60 -0.83
CA VAL A 22 -10.71 -0.69 -2.05
C VAL A 22 -9.79 -0.42 -3.23
N GLU A 23 -10.14 -0.97 -4.39
CA GLU A 23 -9.36 -0.79 -5.62
C GLU A 23 -10.21 -0.02 -6.62
N PRO A 24 -10.19 1.33 -6.59
CA PRO A 24 -11.04 2.14 -7.47
C PRO A 24 -10.67 2.02 -8.94
N LYS A 25 -9.44 1.66 -9.23
CA LYS A 25 -9.00 1.30 -10.57
C LYS A 25 -7.85 0.31 -10.44
N PRO A 26 -7.54 -0.46 -11.50
CA PRO A 26 -6.51 -1.50 -11.40
C PRO A 26 -5.19 -0.97 -10.84
N ASN A 27 -4.65 -1.69 -9.86
CA ASN A 27 -3.37 -1.42 -9.22
C ASN A 27 -3.32 -0.14 -8.37
N VAL A 28 -4.48 0.48 -8.11
CA VAL A 28 -4.58 1.61 -7.18
C VAL A 28 -5.47 1.20 -6.03
N LEU A 29 -4.92 1.17 -4.82
CA LEU A 29 -5.64 0.72 -3.64
C LEU A 29 -5.68 1.84 -2.60
N VAL A 30 -6.85 2.08 -2.03
CA VAL A 30 -7.08 3.17 -1.09
C VAL A 30 -7.74 2.61 0.16
N GLY A 31 -7.23 2.99 1.33
CA GLY A 31 -7.80 2.53 2.58
C GLY A 31 -7.48 3.46 3.74
N THR A 32 -8.27 3.34 4.80
CA THR A 32 -8.03 4.05 6.05
C THR A 32 -7.58 3.02 7.09
N VAL A 33 -6.30 2.73 7.10
CA VAL A 33 -5.71 1.80 8.06
C VAL A 33 -4.81 2.58 9.01
N ASN A 34 -4.66 2.10 10.24
CA ASN A 34 -3.76 2.75 11.17
C ASN A 34 -2.31 2.45 10.77
N HIS A 35 -1.39 3.19 11.39
CA HIS A 35 0.04 3.06 11.08
C HIS A 35 0.53 1.61 11.25
N ARG A 36 0.13 0.96 12.32
CA ARG A 36 0.59 -0.41 12.62
C ARG A 36 0.13 -1.41 11.55
N THR A 37 -1.15 -1.35 11.16
CA THR A 37 -1.68 -2.21 10.12
C THR A 37 -1.01 -1.93 8.79
N ARG A 38 -0.78 -0.66 8.47
CA ARG A 38 -0.08 -0.28 7.25
C ARG A 38 1.33 -0.87 7.21
N GLU A 39 2.08 -0.75 8.30
CA GLU A 39 3.46 -1.27 8.33
C GLU A 39 3.50 -2.79 8.21
N LYS A 40 2.58 -3.49 8.85
CA LYS A 40 2.48 -4.94 8.72
C LYS A 40 2.11 -5.37 7.30
N THR A 41 1.22 -4.62 6.67
CA THR A 41 0.82 -4.88 5.28
C THR A 41 2.00 -4.72 4.34
N LEU A 42 2.75 -3.63 4.48
CA LEU A 42 3.92 -3.38 3.64
C LEU A 42 5.00 -4.43 3.86
N GLU A 43 5.20 -4.87 5.10
CA GLU A 43 6.15 -5.93 5.41
C GLU A 43 5.76 -7.23 4.73
N TYR A 44 4.49 -7.58 4.77
CA TYR A 44 3.98 -8.77 4.09
C TYR A 44 4.24 -8.72 2.59
N ILE A 45 3.99 -7.56 1.97
CA ILE A 45 4.21 -7.37 0.54
C ILE A 45 5.69 -7.51 0.20
N ARG A 46 6.58 -6.91 0.99
CA ARG A 46 8.01 -7.01 0.76
C ARG A 46 8.51 -8.44 0.82
N ARG A 47 7.96 -9.24 1.73
CA ARG A 47 8.36 -10.65 1.87
C ARG A 47 7.85 -11.52 0.73
N ASN A 48 6.62 -11.28 0.28
CA ASN A 48 5.94 -12.18 -0.65
C ASN A 48 5.99 -11.70 -2.09
N ALA A 49 6.29 -10.43 -2.34
CA ALA A 49 6.41 -9.86 -3.67
C ALA A 49 7.54 -8.82 -3.69
N PRO A 50 8.79 -9.25 -3.45
CA PRO A 50 9.91 -8.30 -3.31
C PRO A 50 10.20 -7.48 -4.56
N ASN A 51 9.76 -7.94 -5.72
CA ASN A 51 9.99 -7.25 -6.99
C ASN A 51 8.81 -6.36 -7.41
N LEU A 52 7.77 -6.28 -6.59
CA LEU A 52 6.62 -5.45 -6.91
C LEU A 52 6.98 -3.97 -6.76
N GLY A 53 6.88 -3.24 -7.87
CA GLY A 53 7.03 -1.79 -7.84
C GLY A 53 5.79 -1.15 -7.22
N MET A 54 6.00 -0.33 -6.18
CA MET A 54 4.88 0.22 -5.42
C MET A 54 5.23 1.60 -4.90
N LEU A 55 4.27 2.51 -5.01
CA LEU A 55 4.34 3.83 -4.40
C LEU A 55 3.33 3.87 -3.27
N VAL A 56 3.77 4.29 -2.09
CA VAL A 56 2.92 4.37 -0.91
C VAL A 56 2.78 5.84 -0.51
N LEU A 57 1.54 6.32 -0.49
CA LEU A 57 1.23 7.66 -0.02
C LEU A 57 0.35 7.51 1.22
N ALA A 58 0.72 8.18 2.30
CA ALA A 58 0.00 8.06 3.56
C ALA A 58 -0.05 9.40 4.27
N THR A 59 -1.18 9.66 4.94
CA THR A 59 -1.28 10.86 5.78
C THR A 59 -0.37 10.69 6.99
N GLU A 60 0.36 11.74 7.31
CA GLU A 60 1.32 11.76 8.41
C GLU A 60 1.23 13.10 9.13
N LYS A 61 1.65 13.10 10.40
CA LYS A 61 1.75 14.32 11.20
C LYS A 61 3.12 14.94 11.02
N ASN A 62 3.45 15.28 9.78
CA ASN A 62 4.69 16.00 9.47
C ASN A 62 4.34 17.35 8.86
N SER A 63 5.36 18.13 8.48
CA SER A 63 5.14 19.49 7.97
C SER A 63 4.33 19.53 6.68
N GLN A 64 4.33 18.45 5.90
CA GLN A 64 3.57 18.38 4.65
C GLN A 64 2.23 17.67 4.79
N GLY A 65 1.98 16.98 5.91
CA GLY A 65 0.74 16.26 6.15
C GLY A 65 0.66 14.88 5.53
N PHE A 66 1.68 14.44 4.82
CA PHE A 66 1.72 13.12 4.18
C PHE A 66 3.15 12.63 4.01
N SER A 67 3.29 11.35 3.76
CA SER A 67 4.58 10.73 3.42
C SER A 67 4.47 9.99 2.09
N VAL A 68 5.61 9.83 1.42
CA VAL A 68 5.72 9.09 0.17
C VAL A 68 6.87 8.12 0.30
N GLN A 69 6.59 6.83 0.05
CA GLN A 69 7.61 5.79 0.04
C GLN A 69 7.53 5.02 -1.28
N GLN A 70 8.67 4.64 -1.80
CA GLN A 70 8.75 3.92 -3.07
C GLN A 70 9.48 2.60 -2.85
N PHE A 71 8.92 1.52 -3.41
CA PHE A 71 9.49 0.18 -3.35
C PHE A 71 9.63 -0.38 -4.76
N GLY A 72 10.63 -1.22 -4.95
CA GLY A 72 10.87 -1.87 -6.24
C GLY A 72 11.82 -1.13 -7.16
#